data_ed77d48bf600de58cdf5396940266005
#
_entry.id   ed77d48bf600de58cdf5396940266005
#
_cell.length_a   1.000
_cell.length_b   1.000
_cell.length_c   1.000
_cell.angle_alpha   90.00
_cell.angle_beta   90.00
_cell.angle_gamma   90.00
#
_symmetry.space_group_name_H-M   'P 1'
#
loop_
_entity.id
_entity.type
_entity.pdbx_description
1 polymer ?
#
loop_
_entity_poly.entity_id
_entity_poly.type
_entity_poly.pdbx_seq_one_letter_code
_entity_poly.pdbx_strand_id
1 'polypeptide(L)'
;FGWRIMEANHCYDPAENCLTKGLTKPIVEYPNDANYMVVLGGGSQTDAEGCSVTGGYVYRGTKIKSMQGVYIFGDYCSGNIWTLKVVNGKAENFSNRTEEINLGNGEFTTYISSFGQDSDGELYIVDYNGGVYKLIENN
;
A
#
# COMPACT_ATOMS: atom_id res chain seq x y z
N PHE A 1 -9.50 4.97 13.19
CA PHE A 1 -8.11 5.12 13.64
C PHE A 1 -8.10 4.86 15.13
N GLY A 2 -7.03 4.30 15.70
CA GLY A 2 -7.07 3.79 17.06
C GLY A 2 -5.77 3.86 17.84
N TRP A 3 -4.71 4.40 17.25
CA TRP A 3 -3.44 4.54 17.94
C TRP A 3 -3.60 5.39 19.22
N ARG A 4 -3.08 4.98 20.36
CA ARG A 4 -2.25 3.78 20.65
C ARG A 4 -3.06 2.60 21.21
N ILE A 5 -4.38 2.72 21.32
CA ILE A 5 -5.23 1.62 21.83
C ILE A 5 -5.17 0.43 20.88
N MET A 6 -5.20 0.72 19.57
CA MET A 6 -5.15 -0.25 18.50
C MET A 6 -3.97 0.03 17.56
N GLU A 7 -3.30 -1.03 17.16
CA GLU A 7 -2.46 -1.08 15.96
C GLU A 7 -3.18 -1.92 14.92
N ALA A 8 -3.59 -1.29 13.83
CA ALA A 8 -4.47 -1.88 12.82
C ALA A 8 -5.73 -2.53 13.46
N ASN A 9 -5.93 -3.84 13.31
CA ASN A 9 -7.03 -4.58 13.93
C ASN A 9 -6.67 -5.21 15.29
N HIS A 10 -5.48 -4.96 15.79
CA HIS A 10 -4.94 -5.58 17.00
C HIS A 10 -4.93 -4.60 18.18
N CYS A 11 -5.19 -5.08 19.38
CA CYS A 11 -4.98 -4.31 20.59
C CYS A 11 -3.47 -4.05 20.79
N TYR A 12 -3.09 -2.81 21.11
CA TYR A 12 -1.70 -2.47 21.37
C TYR A 12 -1.48 -2.11 22.85
N ASP A 13 -2.20 -1.12 23.38
CA ASP A 13 -2.10 -0.71 24.78
C ASP A 13 -3.49 -0.35 25.33
N PRO A 14 -4.10 -1.24 26.12
CA PRO A 14 -3.61 -2.56 26.57
C PRO A 14 -3.57 -3.62 25.45
N ALA A 15 -2.69 -4.62 25.58
CA ALA A 15 -2.50 -5.68 24.60
C ALA A 15 -3.72 -6.61 24.42
N GLU A 16 -4.61 -6.62 25.38
CA GLU A 16 -5.86 -7.40 25.34
C GLU A 16 -7.03 -6.58 25.86
N ASN A 17 -8.24 -6.94 25.42
CA ASN A 17 -9.50 -6.33 25.86
C ASN A 17 -9.54 -4.79 25.67
N CYS A 18 -8.90 -4.29 24.65
CA CYS A 18 -8.85 -2.87 24.35
C CYS A 18 -10.23 -2.31 23.94
N LEU A 19 -10.44 -1.03 24.22
CA LEU A 19 -11.69 -0.36 23.91
C LEU A 19 -11.74 0.01 22.42
N THR A 20 -12.55 -0.70 21.63
CA THR A 20 -12.67 -0.50 20.18
C THR A 20 -13.87 0.36 19.76
N LYS A 21 -14.74 0.72 20.73
CA LYS A 21 -15.96 1.49 20.45
C LYS A 21 -15.63 2.87 19.86
N GLY A 22 -16.21 3.17 18.72
CA GLY A 22 -16.01 4.46 18.03
C GLY A 22 -14.74 4.56 17.22
N LEU A 23 -13.93 3.49 17.11
CA LEU A 23 -12.77 3.45 16.26
C LEU A 23 -13.12 2.94 14.86
N THR A 24 -12.50 3.56 13.85
CA THR A 24 -12.60 3.10 12.46
C THR A 24 -11.47 2.13 12.17
N LYS A 25 -11.82 0.90 11.84
CA LYS A 25 -10.86 -0.14 11.46
C LYS A 25 -10.24 0.13 10.09
N PRO A 26 -8.99 -0.31 9.85
CA PRO A 26 -8.42 -0.30 8.51
C PRO A 26 -9.15 -1.30 7.61
N ILE A 27 -9.10 -1.06 6.30
CA ILE A 27 -9.65 -1.97 5.29
C ILE A 27 -8.62 -2.99 4.79
N VAL A 28 -7.34 -2.71 5.03
CA VAL A 28 -6.19 -3.58 4.78
C VAL A 28 -5.17 -3.34 5.89
N GLU A 29 -4.48 -4.37 6.27
CA GLU A 29 -3.34 -4.34 7.18
C GLU A 29 -2.29 -5.35 6.69
N TYR A 30 -1.04 -5.13 7.03
CA TYR A 30 0.06 -6.07 6.86
C TYR A 30 1.01 -5.99 8.05
N PRO A 31 1.73 -7.07 8.39
CA PRO A 31 2.65 -7.06 9.51
C PRO A 31 3.86 -6.17 9.23
N ASN A 32 4.30 -5.46 10.26
CA ASN A 32 5.51 -4.65 10.23
C ASN A 32 6.76 -5.40 10.70
N ASP A 33 6.64 -6.72 10.91
CA ASP A 33 7.72 -7.60 11.37
C ASP A 33 7.58 -8.96 10.67
N ALA A 34 8.70 -9.50 10.19
CA ALA A 34 8.79 -10.81 9.55
C ALA A 34 8.29 -11.98 10.44
N ASN A 35 8.21 -11.78 11.74
CA ASN A 35 7.66 -12.78 12.68
C ASN A 35 6.12 -12.77 12.76
N TYR A 36 5.47 -11.78 12.19
CA TYR A 36 4.01 -11.64 12.18
C TYR A 36 3.43 -12.16 10.87
N MET A 37 3.32 -13.46 10.76
CA MET A 37 2.84 -14.15 9.56
C MET A 37 1.32 -14.14 9.48
N VAL A 38 0.69 -13.00 9.29
CA VAL A 38 -0.75 -12.91 9.03
C VAL A 38 -0.99 -12.68 7.54
N VAL A 39 -1.72 -13.58 6.94
CA VAL A 39 -2.11 -13.47 5.53
C VAL A 39 -3.14 -12.36 5.36
N LEU A 40 -2.79 -11.33 4.61
CA LEU A 40 -3.71 -10.27 4.24
C LEU A 40 -4.33 -10.57 2.88
N GLY A 41 -5.66 -10.64 2.89
CA GLY A 41 -6.44 -10.62 1.65
C GLY A 41 -6.14 -11.70 0.61
N GLY A 42 -5.53 -12.82 0.99
CA GLY A 42 -5.23 -13.92 0.08
C GLY A 42 -3.89 -13.82 -0.65
N GLY A 43 -3.03 -12.88 -0.29
CA GLY A 43 -1.65 -12.81 -0.77
C GLY A 43 -0.76 -13.91 -0.19
N SER A 44 0.38 -14.16 -0.80
CA SER A 44 1.40 -15.05 -0.27
C SER A 44 1.97 -14.51 1.04
N GLN A 45 2.32 -15.37 1.98
CA GLN A 45 2.95 -14.98 3.25
C GLN A 45 4.28 -14.22 3.06
N THR A 46 4.94 -14.41 1.92
CA THR A 46 6.17 -13.71 1.56
C THR A 46 5.95 -12.27 1.12
N ASP A 47 4.72 -11.92 0.72
CA ASP A 47 4.39 -10.62 0.16
C ASP A 47 3.92 -9.61 1.22
N ALA A 48 3.78 -10.03 2.47
CA ALA A 48 3.23 -9.24 3.56
C ALA A 48 4.30 -8.57 4.44
N GLU A 49 5.51 -8.46 3.97
CA GLU A 49 6.62 -7.88 4.73
C GLU A 49 6.78 -6.40 4.45
N GLY A 50 6.89 -5.62 5.51
CA GLY A 50 7.14 -4.19 5.45
C GLY A 50 7.42 -3.62 6.82
N CYS A 51 7.82 -2.36 6.87
CA CYS A 51 8.08 -1.66 8.13
C CYS A 51 7.33 -0.34 8.26
N SER A 52 6.99 0.27 7.14
CA SER A 52 6.42 1.61 7.14
C SER A 52 5.58 1.84 5.89
N VAL A 53 4.28 1.78 6.07
CA VAL A 53 3.34 2.06 4.97
C VAL A 53 3.48 3.49 4.49
N THR A 54 3.66 3.65 3.20
CA THR A 54 3.66 4.93 2.52
C THR A 54 2.36 5.08 1.74
N GLY A 55 1.56 6.06 2.16
CA GLY A 55 0.28 6.33 1.51
C GLY A 55 0.47 6.90 0.11
N GLY A 56 -0.53 6.70 -0.73
CA GLY A 56 -0.56 6.99 -2.13
C GLY A 56 -1.82 7.71 -2.57
N TYR A 57 -2.29 7.37 -3.74
CA TYR A 57 -3.41 8.05 -4.39
C TYR A 57 -4.38 7.06 -5.02
N VAL A 58 -5.62 7.50 -5.15
CA VAL A 58 -6.57 6.86 -6.05
C VAL A 58 -6.32 7.38 -7.46
N TYR A 59 -5.98 6.49 -8.40
CA TYR A 59 -5.72 6.89 -9.78
C TYR A 59 -6.95 7.53 -10.43
N ARG A 60 -6.76 8.73 -10.98
CA ARG A 60 -7.79 9.54 -11.65
C ARG A 60 -7.38 9.96 -13.07
N GLY A 61 -6.17 9.60 -13.50
CA GLY A 61 -5.66 9.86 -14.84
C GLY A 61 -6.44 9.13 -15.92
N THR A 62 -6.11 9.38 -17.17
CA THR A 62 -6.81 8.82 -18.33
C THR A 62 -5.96 7.86 -19.16
N LYS A 63 -4.66 7.82 -18.87
CA LYS A 63 -3.70 7.05 -19.69
C LYS A 63 -3.67 5.57 -19.34
N ILE A 64 -3.98 5.20 -18.08
CA ILE A 64 -4.01 3.80 -17.64
C ILE A 64 -5.46 3.45 -17.26
N LYS A 65 -6.25 3.03 -18.26
CA LYS A 65 -7.69 2.78 -18.06
C LYS A 65 -7.98 1.69 -17.02
N SER A 66 -7.14 0.68 -16.94
CA SER A 66 -7.23 -0.42 -15.96
C SER A 66 -7.10 0.06 -14.52
N MET A 67 -6.42 1.19 -14.28
CA MET A 67 -6.17 1.76 -12.96
C MET A 67 -7.25 2.73 -12.49
N GLN A 68 -8.27 3.05 -13.29
CA GLN A 68 -9.32 3.98 -12.90
C GLN A 68 -10.00 3.58 -11.59
N GLY A 69 -9.93 4.48 -10.59
CA GLY A 69 -10.49 4.26 -9.25
C GLY A 69 -9.70 3.29 -8.38
N VAL A 70 -8.53 2.83 -8.81
CA VAL A 70 -7.62 1.99 -8.03
C VAL A 70 -6.78 2.85 -7.10
N TYR A 71 -6.73 2.50 -5.83
CA TYR A 71 -5.81 3.07 -4.86
C TYR A 71 -4.48 2.33 -4.93
N ILE A 72 -3.39 3.07 -5.01
CA ILE A 72 -2.02 2.55 -4.97
C ILE A 72 -1.31 3.06 -3.73
N PHE A 73 -0.55 2.21 -3.08
CA PHE A 73 0.29 2.54 -1.92
C PHE A 73 1.48 1.58 -1.87
N GLY A 74 2.44 1.88 -1.02
CA GLY A 74 3.65 1.06 -0.89
C GLY A 74 4.17 1.00 0.52
N ASP A 75 5.32 0.34 0.67
CA ASP A 75 6.08 0.28 1.91
C ASP A 75 7.50 0.80 1.68
N TYR A 76 7.98 1.60 2.63
CA TYR A 76 9.30 2.22 2.56
C TYR A 76 10.43 1.19 2.61
N CYS A 77 10.32 0.18 3.48
CA CYS A 77 11.41 -0.76 3.72
C CYS A 77 11.52 -1.88 2.69
N SER A 78 10.38 -2.47 2.37
CA SER A 78 10.33 -3.61 1.46
C SER A 78 10.32 -3.18 -0.01
N GLY A 79 9.93 -1.94 -0.29
CA GLY A 79 9.68 -1.47 -1.66
C GLY A 79 8.44 -2.09 -2.29
N ASN A 80 7.66 -2.84 -1.53
CA ASN A 80 6.43 -3.43 -2.02
C ASN A 80 5.42 -2.34 -2.42
N ILE A 81 4.71 -2.60 -3.52
CA ILE A 81 3.65 -1.75 -4.04
C ILE A 81 2.39 -2.58 -4.15
N TRP A 82 1.32 -2.07 -3.57
CA TRP A 82 0.01 -2.71 -3.62
C TRP A 82 -1.04 -1.81 -4.24
N THR A 83 -2.03 -2.46 -4.80
CA THR A 83 -3.23 -1.80 -5.33
C THR A 83 -4.48 -2.44 -4.78
N LEU A 84 -5.54 -1.64 -4.65
CA LEU A 84 -6.88 -2.10 -4.30
C LEU A 84 -7.95 -1.13 -4.84
N LYS A 85 -9.20 -1.59 -4.87
CA LYS A 85 -10.38 -0.71 -4.98
C LYS A 85 -11.14 -0.71 -3.66
N VAL A 86 -11.73 0.43 -3.33
CA VAL A 86 -12.63 0.50 -2.18
C VAL A 86 -14.07 0.49 -2.70
N VAL A 87 -14.78 -0.57 -2.38
CA VAL A 87 -16.19 -0.73 -2.75
C VAL A 87 -17.00 -0.98 -1.48
N ASN A 88 -17.97 -0.14 -1.21
CA ASN A 88 -18.82 -0.23 0.00
C ASN A 88 -18.02 -0.31 1.31
N GLY A 89 -16.88 0.39 1.38
CA GLY A 89 -16.02 0.42 2.56
C GLY A 89 -15.14 -0.82 2.75
N LYS A 90 -15.03 -1.68 1.74
CA LYS A 90 -14.17 -2.87 1.74
C LYS A 90 -13.13 -2.80 0.64
N ALA A 91 -11.97 -3.39 0.89
CA ALA A 91 -10.96 -3.59 -0.14
C ALA A 91 -11.40 -4.70 -1.08
N GLU A 92 -11.38 -4.41 -2.38
CA GLU A 92 -11.55 -5.38 -3.45
C GLU A 92 -10.32 -5.37 -4.37
N ASN A 93 -10.02 -6.51 -4.99
CA ASN A 93 -8.88 -6.68 -5.91
C ASN A 93 -7.54 -6.22 -5.30
N PHE A 94 -7.35 -6.52 -4.00
CA PHE A 94 -6.06 -6.28 -3.36
C PHE A 94 -4.99 -7.15 -4.01
N SER A 95 -3.93 -6.51 -4.51
CA SER A 95 -2.87 -7.18 -5.27
C SER A 95 -1.53 -6.55 -5.01
N ASN A 96 -0.48 -7.37 -4.90
CA ASN A 96 0.90 -6.92 -4.97
C ASN A 96 1.26 -6.68 -6.44
N ARG A 97 1.79 -5.51 -6.75
CA ARG A 97 2.17 -5.05 -8.09
C ARG A 97 3.65 -4.74 -8.21
N THR A 98 4.44 -5.11 -7.24
CA THR A 98 5.86 -4.77 -7.17
C THR A 98 6.63 -5.23 -8.41
N GLU A 99 6.37 -6.46 -8.87
CA GLU A 99 7.03 -7.00 -10.07
C GLU A 99 6.57 -6.33 -11.36
N GLU A 100 5.29 -5.94 -11.45
CA GLU A 100 4.73 -5.31 -12.66
C GLU A 100 5.15 -3.85 -12.78
N ILE A 101 5.32 -3.16 -11.65
CA ILE A 101 5.79 -1.77 -11.59
C ILE A 101 7.33 -1.76 -11.57
N ASN A 102 7.92 -2.64 -12.36
CA ASN A 102 9.35 -2.71 -12.54
C ASN A 102 9.84 -1.55 -13.42
N LEU A 103 10.85 -0.83 -12.95
CA LEU A 103 11.44 0.31 -13.66
C LEU A 103 12.32 -0.08 -14.87
N GLY A 104 12.10 -1.25 -15.41
CA GLY A 104 12.72 -1.67 -16.67
C GLY A 104 14.17 -2.15 -16.59
N ASN A 105 14.80 -2.08 -15.42
CA ASN A 105 16.22 -2.43 -15.24
C ASN A 105 16.45 -3.61 -14.30
N GLY A 106 15.40 -4.19 -13.72
CA GLY A 106 15.53 -5.30 -12.75
C GLY A 106 16.15 -4.91 -11.40
N GLU A 107 16.43 -3.64 -11.19
CA GLU A 107 17.05 -3.11 -9.97
C GLU A 107 16.13 -2.14 -9.24
N PHE A 108 14.90 -2.59 -8.94
CA PHE A 108 14.04 -1.80 -8.08
C PHE A 108 14.33 -2.15 -6.60
N THR A 109 15.43 -1.66 -6.09
CA THR A 109 15.61 -1.51 -4.65
C THR A 109 15.12 -0.12 -4.27
N THR A 110 13.82 0.03 -4.13
CA THR A 110 13.25 1.32 -3.79
C THR A 110 12.92 1.39 -2.33
N TYR A 111 13.27 2.54 -1.79
CA TYR A 111 12.68 3.03 -0.56
C TYR A 111 11.57 4.00 -0.95
N ILE A 112 10.34 3.52 -1.03
CA ILE A 112 9.20 4.34 -1.44
C ILE A 112 8.92 5.39 -0.37
N SER A 113 9.35 6.62 -0.63
CA SER A 113 9.23 7.72 0.33
C SER A 113 7.94 8.52 0.17
N SER A 114 7.35 8.53 -1.03
CA SER A 114 6.12 9.28 -1.31
C SER A 114 5.49 8.85 -2.64
N PHE A 115 4.29 9.35 -2.87
CA PHE A 115 3.62 9.35 -4.16
C PHE A 115 3.22 10.77 -4.53
N GLY A 116 3.06 11.03 -5.82
CA GLY A 116 2.59 12.30 -6.34
C GLY A 116 1.55 12.12 -7.44
N GLN A 117 0.82 13.19 -7.73
CA GLN A 117 -0.16 13.24 -8.80
C GLN A 117 0.01 14.55 -9.57
N ASP A 118 0.00 14.48 -10.91
CA ASP A 118 -0.01 15.68 -11.74
C ASP A 118 -1.44 16.23 -11.94
N SER A 119 -1.54 17.35 -12.64
CA SER A 119 -2.82 18.00 -12.92
C SER A 119 -3.77 17.16 -13.79
N ASP A 120 -3.24 16.19 -14.53
CA ASP A 120 -4.00 15.27 -15.37
C ASP A 120 -4.44 14.02 -14.60
N GLY A 121 -4.06 13.90 -13.32
CA GLY A 121 -4.36 12.76 -12.47
C GLY A 121 -3.45 11.56 -12.66
N GLU A 122 -2.35 11.72 -13.40
CA GLU A 122 -1.35 10.69 -13.58
C GLU A 122 -0.46 10.58 -12.35
N LEU A 123 -0.04 9.37 -11.98
CA LEU A 123 0.65 9.11 -10.73
C LEU A 123 2.16 8.96 -10.90
N TYR A 124 2.84 9.33 -9.82
CA TYR A 124 4.29 9.25 -9.68
C TYR A 124 4.64 8.54 -8.37
N ILE A 125 5.72 7.78 -8.41
CA ILE A 125 6.35 7.15 -7.25
C ILE A 125 7.66 7.88 -6.99
N VAL A 126 7.90 8.23 -5.74
CA VAL A 126 9.12 8.92 -5.30
C VAL A 126 9.98 7.94 -4.51
N ASP A 127 11.18 7.70 -5.02
CA ASP A 127 12.20 6.90 -4.36
C ASP A 127 13.13 7.79 -3.54
N TYR A 128 13.38 7.40 -2.29
CA TYR A 128 14.31 8.09 -1.40
C TYR A 128 15.73 8.19 -1.97
N ASN A 129 16.13 7.25 -2.83
CA ASN A 129 17.42 7.29 -3.53
C ASN A 129 17.51 8.38 -4.63
N GLY A 130 16.45 9.17 -4.83
CA GLY A 130 16.44 10.34 -5.72
C GLY A 130 15.69 10.15 -7.03
N GLY A 131 14.99 9.04 -7.24
CA GLY A 131 14.16 8.79 -8.41
C GLY A 131 12.74 9.34 -8.27
N VAL A 132 12.19 9.87 -9.36
CA VAL A 132 10.75 10.17 -9.50
C VAL A 132 10.26 9.48 -10.77
N TYR A 133 9.36 8.53 -10.60
CA TYR A 133 8.94 7.63 -11.66
C TYR A 133 7.46 7.81 -11.96
N LYS A 134 7.15 8.06 -13.22
CA LYS A 134 5.77 8.16 -13.68
C LYS A 134 5.20 6.77 -13.95
N LEU A 135 3.98 6.53 -13.46
CA LEU A 135 3.26 5.32 -13.80
C LEU A 135 2.79 5.37 -15.26
N ILE A 136 3.07 4.33 -16.02
CA ILE A 136 2.65 4.20 -17.43
C ILE A 136 2.06 2.81 -17.67
N GLU A 137 1.21 2.67 -18.69
CA GLU A 137 0.73 1.38 -19.16
C GLU A 137 1.84 0.67 -19.94
N ASN A 138 2.07 -0.61 -19.62
CA ASN A 138 3.02 -1.42 -20.39
C ASN A 138 2.29 -1.96 -21.63
N ASN A 139 2.81 -1.64 -22.81
CA ASN A 139 2.26 -2.06 -24.10
C ASN A 139 2.68 -3.49 -24.47
#